data_160181c04c0ad109026e1d8a78a6a4ec
#
_entry.id   160181c04c0ad109026e1d8a78a6a4ec
#
_cell.length_a   1.000
_cell.length_b   1.000
_cell.length_c   1.000
_cell.angle_alpha   90.00
_cell.angle_beta   90.00
_cell.angle_gamma   90.00
#
_symmetry.space_group_name_H-M   'P 1'
#
loop_
_entity.id
_entity.type
_entity.pdbx_description
1 polymer ?
#
loop_
_entity_poly.entity_id
_entity_poly.type
_entity_poly.pdbx_seq_one_letter_code
_entity_poly.pdbx_strand_id
1 'polypeptide(L)'
;MIEQTLFFFAHNPLLMLFAVVALGYPISKLRIAGASFGIASILFAGIALGALVMAPGLDPGLKKDISREMKLVYELGLAVFVYAMGLSISHSFWAAFSREGMKKNAVVVLVMVASMAFVVLLARLMGFNARYAAGLLTGSFTNMPALAGVIERVKSMGAGPLELAQPTVASAIAYPIGVLVPMLVILVSPRLFGVNLREEADGLKDYQTGHHKLEVWTLRVTRPEAESLTKREIRAAGRFQVVFGRVLRNAELLLPGPDFRLKLDDLVTVVGSPDDLVQVALLIGERSHVELDRDQSALDATRVFVSNWEVVGVPLGKLDLVNKRQAIITRVRRGDLWFVPAGDTVLELGDRVRVTTRRDNIEAIETFFGDSYRALSEVSFLTFAMGLAAGLALGQLPIPLGHGIVFKLGFAGGPLAVALVLGRFHRIGPLVWNFPYSANHTIRQFGLVLFAAGIGVISGEGFRAIVAGNAGVLPLFLGAAFLVCLMADSLTMLIGHKGFGIPLNVMFGIVAGTHTQPVVLGYANHQTGNEMPNVGFATVYPLATILKIVLAQVLLALIR
;
A
#
# COMPACT_ATOMS: atom_id res chain seq x y z
N MET A 1 15.32 11.94 -40.94
CA MET A 1 14.59 10.87 -40.27
C MET A 1 14.28 11.20 -38.80
N ILE A 2 15.28 11.49 -37.94
CA ILE A 2 15.04 11.83 -36.51
C ILE A 2 14.15 13.09 -36.37
N GLU A 3 14.45 14.15 -37.07
CA GLU A 3 13.65 15.38 -37.03
C GLU A 3 12.21 15.18 -37.49
N GLN A 4 12.00 14.38 -38.53
CA GLN A 4 10.65 14.03 -38.99
C GLN A 4 9.86 13.22 -37.95
N THR A 5 10.56 12.29 -37.26
CA THR A 5 9.96 11.50 -36.19
C THR A 5 9.58 12.39 -34.99
N LEU A 6 10.46 13.31 -34.58
CA LEU A 6 10.19 14.25 -33.50
C LEU A 6 9.05 15.20 -33.84
N PHE A 7 9.00 15.70 -35.08
CA PHE A 7 7.90 16.51 -35.58
C PHE A 7 6.58 15.75 -35.58
N PHE A 8 6.60 14.47 -35.94
CA PHE A 8 5.41 13.61 -35.90
C PHE A 8 4.89 13.41 -34.47
N PHE A 9 5.76 13.19 -33.48
CA PHE A 9 5.37 13.12 -32.07
C PHE A 9 4.82 14.46 -31.56
N ALA A 10 5.38 15.58 -31.98
CA ALA A 10 4.92 16.90 -31.57
C ALA A 10 3.47 17.18 -32.02
N HIS A 11 3.07 16.68 -33.19
CA HIS A 11 1.71 16.82 -33.72
C HIS A 11 0.73 15.74 -33.23
N ASN A 12 1.21 14.72 -32.51
CA ASN A 12 0.41 13.61 -32.03
C ASN A 12 0.68 13.34 -30.53
N PRO A 13 0.20 14.19 -29.59
CA PRO A 13 0.51 14.09 -28.18
C PRO A 13 0.09 12.75 -27.54
N LEU A 14 -1.03 12.15 -27.97
CA LEU A 14 -1.43 10.83 -27.50
C LEU A 14 -0.44 9.73 -27.94
N LEU A 15 0.05 9.79 -29.18
CA LEU A 15 1.06 8.86 -29.64
C LEU A 15 2.36 9.02 -28.82
N MET A 16 2.76 10.28 -28.58
CA MET A 16 3.91 10.59 -27.74
C MET A 16 3.74 10.03 -26.33
N LEU A 17 2.58 10.17 -25.72
CA LEU A 17 2.26 9.60 -24.40
C LEU A 17 2.50 8.08 -24.37
N PHE A 18 1.93 7.33 -25.32
CA PHE A 18 2.09 5.89 -25.38
C PHE A 18 3.49 5.46 -25.78
N ALA A 19 4.20 6.24 -26.58
CA ALA A 19 5.62 6.00 -26.87
C ALA A 19 6.48 6.13 -25.60
N VAL A 20 6.23 7.15 -24.76
CA VAL A 20 6.89 7.28 -23.45
C VAL A 20 6.65 6.05 -22.58
N VAL A 21 5.40 5.56 -22.53
CA VAL A 21 5.06 4.35 -21.76
C VAL A 21 5.76 3.12 -22.32
N ALA A 22 5.73 2.95 -23.65
CA ALA A 22 6.35 1.81 -24.33
C ALA A 22 7.88 1.77 -24.18
N LEU A 23 8.54 2.93 -24.11
CA LEU A 23 9.97 3.04 -23.86
C LEU A 23 10.32 2.88 -22.36
N GLY A 24 9.53 3.49 -21.48
CA GLY A 24 9.79 3.48 -20.04
C GLY A 24 9.44 2.16 -19.36
N TYR A 25 8.37 1.49 -19.78
CA TYR A 25 7.90 0.27 -19.12
C TYR A 25 8.89 -0.91 -19.17
N PRO A 26 9.56 -1.24 -20.27
CA PRO A 26 10.63 -2.26 -20.28
C PRO A 26 11.78 -1.92 -19.32
N ILE A 27 12.16 -0.64 -19.24
CA ILE A 27 13.19 -0.17 -18.32
C ILE A 27 12.76 -0.39 -16.86
N SER A 28 11.46 -0.30 -16.57
CA SER A 28 10.92 -0.55 -15.22
C SER A 28 11.17 -1.98 -14.72
N LYS A 29 11.36 -2.93 -15.62
CA LYS A 29 11.62 -4.34 -15.32
C LYS A 29 13.11 -4.66 -15.20
N LEU A 30 13.99 -3.78 -15.66
CA LEU A 30 15.43 -3.96 -15.50
C LEU A 30 15.80 -3.90 -14.03
N ARG A 31 16.57 -4.88 -13.57
CA ARG A 31 17.09 -4.94 -12.22
C ARG A 31 18.58 -4.61 -12.21
N ILE A 32 18.95 -3.56 -11.50
CA ILE A 32 20.34 -3.17 -11.30
C ILE A 32 20.66 -3.41 -9.82
N ALA A 33 21.60 -4.29 -9.52
CA ALA A 33 21.93 -4.70 -8.16
C ALA A 33 20.71 -5.20 -7.34
N GLY A 34 19.74 -5.86 -7.99
CA GLY A 34 18.52 -6.34 -7.35
C GLY A 34 17.38 -5.33 -7.26
N ALA A 35 17.64 -4.05 -7.53
CA ALA A 35 16.65 -2.98 -7.52
C ALA A 35 16.11 -2.68 -8.93
N SER A 36 14.82 -2.34 -9.03
CA SER A 36 14.19 -1.84 -10.26
C SER A 36 13.71 -0.40 -10.06
N PHE A 37 13.74 0.40 -11.12
CA PHE A 37 13.22 1.77 -11.07
C PHE A 37 11.68 1.82 -11.04
N GLY A 38 11.01 0.68 -11.28
CA GLY A 38 9.56 0.61 -11.32
C GLY A 38 8.98 1.65 -12.29
N ILE A 39 7.81 2.18 -11.99
CA ILE A 39 7.10 3.14 -12.86
C ILE A 39 7.83 4.48 -12.99
N ALA A 40 8.79 4.79 -12.11
CA ALA A 40 9.62 6.00 -12.25
C ALA A 40 10.42 6.05 -13.57
N SER A 41 10.74 4.89 -14.15
CA SER A 41 11.36 4.82 -15.49
C SER A 41 10.51 5.45 -16.59
N ILE A 42 9.18 5.44 -16.45
CA ILE A 42 8.26 6.12 -17.36
C ILE A 42 8.42 7.65 -17.24
N LEU A 43 8.57 8.15 -16.00
CA LEU A 43 8.88 9.58 -15.78
C LEU A 43 10.18 9.98 -16.47
N PHE A 44 11.25 9.16 -16.33
CA PHE A 44 12.54 9.43 -16.99
C PHE A 44 12.44 9.39 -18.51
N ALA A 45 11.73 8.40 -19.06
CA ALA A 45 11.47 8.31 -20.50
C ALA A 45 10.67 9.53 -20.99
N GLY A 46 9.69 9.98 -20.20
CA GLY A 46 8.90 11.20 -20.48
C GLY A 46 9.77 12.45 -20.51
N ILE A 47 10.64 12.63 -19.51
CA ILE A 47 11.59 13.76 -19.46
C ILE A 47 12.53 13.72 -20.67
N ALA A 48 13.07 12.54 -21.00
CA ALA A 48 13.99 12.40 -22.13
C ALA A 48 13.31 12.71 -23.48
N LEU A 49 12.14 12.11 -23.75
CA LEU A 49 11.41 12.36 -25.00
C LEU A 49 10.87 13.81 -25.06
N GLY A 50 10.38 14.35 -23.94
CA GLY A 50 9.95 15.73 -23.83
C GLY A 50 11.09 16.72 -24.11
N ALA A 51 12.29 16.45 -23.57
CA ALA A 51 13.50 17.27 -23.83
C ALA A 51 13.92 17.26 -25.31
N LEU A 52 13.68 16.16 -26.00
CA LEU A 52 13.98 16.03 -27.44
C LEU A 52 12.91 16.71 -28.30
N VAL A 53 11.64 16.44 -28.05
CA VAL A 53 10.51 16.96 -28.85
C VAL A 53 10.31 18.45 -28.64
N MET A 54 10.34 18.93 -27.38
CA MET A 54 10.14 20.35 -27.04
C MET A 54 11.44 21.17 -27.18
N ALA A 55 12.22 20.85 -28.22
CA ALA A 55 13.51 21.52 -28.53
C ALA A 55 13.31 23.03 -28.86
N PRO A 56 14.37 23.90 -28.76
CA PRO A 56 14.24 25.33 -29.01
C PRO A 56 13.69 25.72 -30.37
N GLY A 57 13.83 24.89 -31.39
CA GLY A 57 13.29 25.12 -32.74
C GLY A 57 11.81 24.78 -32.94
N LEU A 58 11.13 24.20 -31.95
CA LEU A 58 9.72 23.90 -32.09
C LEU A 58 8.85 25.16 -31.97
N ASP A 59 7.79 25.24 -32.79
CA ASP A 59 6.84 26.34 -32.75
C ASP A 59 6.24 26.54 -31.33
N PRO A 60 6.23 27.79 -30.80
CA PRO A 60 5.70 28.08 -29.46
C PRO A 60 4.24 27.71 -29.27
N GLY A 61 3.42 27.82 -30.33
CA GLY A 61 2.01 27.41 -30.32
C GLY A 61 1.88 25.90 -30.08
N LEU A 62 2.65 25.11 -30.82
CA LEU A 62 2.66 23.65 -30.69
C LEU A 62 3.17 23.19 -29.31
N LYS A 63 4.20 23.84 -28.76
CA LYS A 63 4.64 23.58 -27.37
C LYS A 63 3.53 23.80 -26.36
N LYS A 64 2.76 24.89 -26.52
CA LYS A 64 1.64 25.22 -25.65
C LYS A 64 0.51 24.17 -25.75
N ASP A 65 0.21 23.69 -26.95
CA ASP A 65 -0.81 22.66 -27.16
C ASP A 65 -0.38 21.32 -26.56
N ILE A 66 0.85 20.87 -26.80
CA ILE A 66 1.40 19.67 -26.16
C ILE A 66 1.30 19.79 -24.63
N SER A 67 1.73 20.92 -24.08
CA SER A 67 1.69 21.14 -22.63
C SER A 67 0.27 21.13 -22.08
N ARG A 68 -0.71 21.67 -22.82
CA ARG A 68 -2.12 21.67 -22.41
C ARG A 68 -2.73 20.26 -22.41
N GLU A 69 -2.46 19.47 -23.45
CA GLU A 69 -2.98 18.11 -23.55
C GLU A 69 -2.32 17.18 -22.51
N MET A 70 -1.00 17.23 -22.37
CA MET A 70 -0.28 16.47 -21.38
C MET A 70 -0.69 16.85 -19.94
N LYS A 71 -1.04 18.12 -19.71
CA LYS A 71 -1.56 18.60 -18.44
C LYS A 71 -2.87 17.89 -18.06
N LEU A 72 -3.84 17.79 -18.98
CA LEU A 72 -5.10 17.08 -18.74
C LEU A 72 -4.83 15.61 -18.41
N VAL A 73 -3.91 14.98 -19.15
CA VAL A 73 -3.54 13.57 -18.96
C VAL A 73 -2.94 13.33 -17.56
N TYR A 74 -1.96 14.16 -17.14
CA TYR A 74 -1.34 13.95 -15.83
C TYR A 74 -2.30 14.27 -14.68
N GLU A 75 -3.16 15.29 -14.81
CA GLU A 75 -4.16 15.64 -13.79
C GLU A 75 -5.19 14.51 -13.61
N LEU A 76 -5.68 13.94 -14.69
CA LEU A 76 -6.57 12.78 -14.68
C LEU A 76 -5.86 11.57 -14.04
N GLY A 77 -4.64 11.26 -14.53
CA GLY A 77 -3.84 10.16 -14.01
C GLY A 77 -3.56 10.30 -12.51
N LEU A 78 -3.23 11.51 -12.07
CA LEU A 78 -3.00 11.84 -10.67
C LEU A 78 -4.23 11.59 -9.81
N ALA A 79 -5.37 12.17 -10.18
CA ALA A 79 -6.61 12.09 -9.40
C ALA A 79 -7.05 10.62 -9.24
N VAL A 80 -7.04 9.86 -10.35
CA VAL A 80 -7.37 8.42 -10.37
C VAL A 80 -6.39 7.62 -9.53
N PHE A 81 -5.09 7.85 -9.68
CA PHE A 81 -4.04 7.16 -8.94
C PHE A 81 -4.18 7.37 -7.42
N VAL A 82 -4.31 8.63 -7.00
CA VAL A 82 -4.32 8.99 -5.58
C VAL A 82 -5.63 8.54 -4.91
N TYR A 83 -6.77 8.63 -5.61
CA TYR A 83 -8.04 8.12 -5.12
C TYR A 83 -8.01 6.59 -4.92
N ALA A 84 -7.59 5.83 -5.93
CA ALA A 84 -7.46 4.38 -5.84
C ALA A 84 -6.45 3.94 -4.76
N MET A 85 -5.33 4.67 -4.64
CA MET A 85 -4.35 4.46 -3.58
C MET A 85 -4.96 4.72 -2.20
N GLY A 86 -5.69 5.83 -2.03
CA GLY A 86 -6.34 6.20 -0.77
C GLY A 86 -7.31 5.12 -0.27
N LEU A 87 -8.13 4.55 -1.18
CA LEU A 87 -9.02 3.43 -0.86
C LEU A 87 -8.23 2.21 -0.40
N SER A 88 -7.13 1.86 -1.09
CA SER A 88 -6.30 0.69 -0.73
C SER A 88 -5.67 0.83 0.66
N ILE A 89 -5.19 2.02 1.01
CA ILE A 89 -4.46 2.24 2.29
C ILE A 89 -5.37 2.64 3.44
N SER A 90 -6.66 2.89 3.19
CA SER A 90 -7.59 3.43 4.20
C SER A 90 -7.62 2.59 5.47
N HIS A 91 -7.79 1.26 5.35
CA HIS A 91 -7.85 0.38 6.52
C HIS A 91 -6.56 0.45 7.35
N SER A 92 -5.40 0.32 6.69
CA SER A 92 -4.09 0.38 7.36
C SER A 92 -3.81 1.77 7.94
N PHE A 93 -4.29 2.84 7.29
CA PHE A 93 -4.16 4.20 7.81
C PHE A 93 -4.88 4.37 9.16
N TRP A 94 -6.14 3.94 9.25
CA TRP A 94 -6.88 4.04 10.50
C TRP A 94 -6.35 3.08 11.57
N ALA A 95 -5.88 1.89 11.19
CA ALA A 95 -5.24 0.95 12.10
C ALA A 95 -3.89 1.48 12.65
N ALA A 96 -3.19 2.34 11.91
CA ALA A 96 -1.92 2.94 12.33
C ALA A 96 -2.03 3.81 13.60
N PHE A 97 -3.23 4.28 13.93
CA PHE A 97 -3.52 5.02 15.17
C PHE A 97 -3.76 4.11 16.39
N SER A 98 -3.61 2.79 16.24
CA SER A 98 -3.60 1.86 17.38
C SER A 98 -2.38 2.07 18.28
N ARG A 99 -2.47 1.63 19.54
CA ARG A 99 -1.40 1.84 20.55
C ARG A 99 -0.04 1.27 20.13
N GLU A 100 -0.04 0.14 19.42
CA GLU A 100 1.20 -0.49 18.90
C GLU A 100 1.74 0.22 17.65
N GLY A 101 0.84 0.71 16.78
CA GLY A 101 1.21 1.48 15.60
C GLY A 101 1.83 2.83 15.93
N MET A 102 1.42 3.46 17.02
CA MET A 102 1.87 4.81 17.39
C MET A 102 3.38 4.93 17.59
N LYS A 103 4.04 3.93 18.21
CA LYS A 103 5.51 3.96 18.40
C LYS A 103 6.25 3.98 17.06
N LYS A 104 5.85 3.08 16.14
CA LYS A 104 6.45 2.96 14.80
C LYS A 104 6.19 4.24 13.98
N ASN A 105 4.99 4.77 14.07
CA ASN A 105 4.60 6.01 13.38
C ASN A 105 5.27 7.26 13.97
N ALA A 106 5.54 7.29 15.29
CA ALA A 106 6.31 8.38 15.91
C ALA A 106 7.73 8.47 15.34
N VAL A 107 8.39 7.32 15.10
CA VAL A 107 9.70 7.29 14.41
C VAL A 107 9.60 7.99 13.06
N VAL A 108 8.59 7.64 12.26
CA VAL A 108 8.43 8.22 10.91
C VAL A 108 8.15 9.71 10.98
N VAL A 109 7.27 10.17 11.88
CA VAL A 109 6.97 11.60 12.04
C VAL A 109 8.23 12.38 12.41
N LEU A 110 8.99 11.92 13.40
CA LEU A 110 10.22 12.57 13.83
C LEU A 110 11.25 12.64 12.71
N VAL A 111 11.47 11.52 12.02
CA VAL A 111 12.42 11.44 10.91
C VAL A 111 11.98 12.34 9.74
N MET A 112 10.70 12.34 9.37
CA MET A 112 10.21 13.16 8.27
C MET A 112 10.33 14.66 8.56
N VAL A 113 10.00 15.10 9.78
CA VAL A 113 10.17 16.50 10.20
C VAL A 113 11.66 16.88 10.21
N ALA A 114 12.52 16.02 10.76
CA ALA A 114 13.95 16.23 10.75
C ALA A 114 14.51 16.29 9.31
N SER A 115 14.03 15.41 8.43
CA SER A 115 14.45 15.41 7.02
C SER A 115 14.00 16.66 6.28
N MET A 116 12.79 17.15 6.53
CA MET A 116 12.34 18.43 5.99
C MET A 116 13.24 19.59 6.48
N ALA A 117 13.53 19.65 7.77
CA ALA A 117 14.42 20.66 8.33
C ALA A 117 15.83 20.58 7.72
N PHE A 118 16.34 19.36 7.54
CA PHE A 118 17.65 19.13 6.91
C PHE A 118 17.67 19.55 5.43
N VAL A 119 16.60 19.28 4.67
CA VAL A 119 16.47 19.75 3.28
C VAL A 119 16.43 21.28 3.23
N VAL A 120 15.73 21.95 4.17
CA VAL A 120 15.74 23.43 4.28
C VAL A 120 17.15 23.95 4.54
N LEU A 121 17.90 23.31 5.43
CA LEU A 121 19.30 23.65 5.70
C LEU A 121 20.17 23.49 4.47
N LEU A 122 20.10 22.33 3.79
CA LEU A 122 20.86 22.09 2.55
C LEU A 122 20.48 23.07 1.45
N ALA A 123 19.19 23.40 1.31
CA ALA A 123 18.73 24.37 0.33
C ALA A 123 19.36 25.74 0.55
N ARG A 124 19.46 26.20 1.80
CA ARG A 124 20.12 27.46 2.15
C ARG A 124 21.65 27.43 1.88
N LEU A 125 22.30 26.30 2.25
CA LEU A 125 23.75 26.15 2.08
C LEU A 125 24.16 26.04 0.60
N MET A 126 23.33 25.38 -0.21
CA MET A 126 23.62 25.08 -1.63
C MET A 126 22.94 26.05 -2.59
N GLY A 127 22.19 27.05 -2.09
CA GLY A 127 21.47 28.02 -2.92
C GLY A 127 20.29 27.47 -3.70
N PHE A 128 19.65 26.38 -3.24
CA PHE A 128 18.46 25.85 -3.88
C PHE A 128 17.23 26.68 -3.53
N ASN A 129 16.40 26.97 -4.54
CA ASN A 129 15.09 27.57 -4.28
C ASN A 129 14.11 26.53 -3.72
N ALA A 130 12.96 27.01 -3.21
CA ALA A 130 11.93 26.17 -2.61
C ALA A 130 11.43 25.02 -3.52
N ARG A 131 11.34 25.27 -4.83
CA ARG A 131 10.83 24.29 -5.80
C ARG A 131 11.82 23.12 -5.98
N TYR A 132 13.12 23.43 -6.08
CA TYR A 132 14.17 22.41 -6.11
C TYR A 132 14.24 21.64 -4.80
N ALA A 133 14.17 22.33 -3.67
CA ALA A 133 14.19 21.69 -2.36
C ALA A 133 13.01 20.74 -2.15
N ALA A 134 11.80 21.14 -2.57
CA ALA A 134 10.62 20.28 -2.51
C ALA A 134 10.75 19.05 -3.44
N GLY A 135 11.32 19.24 -4.64
CA GLY A 135 11.65 18.14 -5.54
C GLY A 135 12.70 17.19 -4.96
N LEU A 136 13.76 17.73 -4.34
CA LEU A 136 14.77 16.94 -3.64
C LEU A 136 14.15 16.09 -2.53
N LEU A 137 13.28 16.65 -1.68
CA LEU A 137 12.59 15.93 -0.63
C LEU A 137 11.72 14.78 -1.19
N THR A 138 10.89 15.08 -2.19
CA THR A 138 9.98 14.09 -2.77
C THR A 138 10.69 12.97 -3.53
N GLY A 139 11.80 13.28 -4.20
CA GLY A 139 12.64 12.32 -4.89
C GLY A 139 13.43 11.43 -3.94
N SER A 140 14.09 12.01 -2.94
CA SER A 140 14.84 11.26 -1.91
C SER A 140 13.95 10.24 -1.17
N PHE A 141 12.68 10.54 -0.98
CA PHE A 141 11.70 9.62 -0.39
C PHE A 141 10.82 8.91 -1.40
N THR A 142 11.18 8.92 -2.68
CA THR A 142 10.50 8.21 -3.78
C THR A 142 8.98 8.34 -3.79
N ASN A 143 8.45 9.54 -3.44
CA ASN A 143 7.02 9.76 -3.23
C ASN A 143 6.37 10.57 -4.34
N MET A 144 5.82 9.89 -5.34
CA MET A 144 5.11 10.52 -6.46
C MET A 144 3.85 11.32 -6.04
N PRO A 145 3.02 10.88 -5.09
CA PRO A 145 1.92 11.70 -4.59
C PRO A 145 2.36 13.04 -3.98
N ALA A 146 3.49 13.05 -3.25
CA ALA A 146 4.03 14.28 -2.68
C ALA A 146 4.57 15.21 -3.78
N LEU A 147 5.27 14.66 -4.78
CA LEU A 147 5.69 15.44 -5.95
C LEU A 147 4.49 16.08 -6.65
N ALA A 148 3.43 15.32 -6.84
CA ALA A 148 2.21 15.81 -7.46
C ALA A 148 1.57 16.96 -6.66
N GLY A 149 1.52 16.85 -5.33
CA GLY A 149 1.06 17.92 -4.44
C GLY A 149 1.93 19.17 -4.53
N VAL A 150 3.25 19.01 -4.66
CA VAL A 150 4.20 20.12 -4.90
C VAL A 150 3.91 20.80 -6.23
N ILE A 151 3.78 20.05 -7.32
CA ILE A 151 3.49 20.59 -8.65
C ILE A 151 2.18 21.38 -8.64
N GLU A 152 1.13 20.84 -8.04
CA GLU A 152 -0.16 21.51 -7.94
C GLU A 152 -0.06 22.82 -7.14
N ARG A 153 0.71 22.82 -6.04
CA ARG A 153 0.95 24.02 -5.25
C ARG A 153 1.74 25.08 -6.03
N VAL A 154 2.80 24.68 -6.70
CA VAL A 154 3.61 25.57 -7.56
C VAL A 154 2.74 26.16 -8.69
N LYS A 155 1.88 25.34 -9.30
CA LYS A 155 0.92 25.80 -10.32
C LYS A 155 -0.09 26.82 -9.75
N SER A 156 -0.61 26.59 -8.55
CA SER A 156 -1.56 27.51 -7.90
C SER A 156 -0.93 28.87 -7.56
N MET A 157 0.40 28.96 -7.53
CA MET A 157 1.14 30.19 -7.34
C MET A 157 1.37 30.97 -8.65
N GLY A 158 0.82 30.52 -9.77
CA GLY A 158 0.94 31.16 -11.08
C GLY A 158 2.28 30.91 -11.78
N ALA A 159 3.01 29.87 -11.39
CA ALA A 159 4.33 29.55 -11.92
C ALA A 159 4.30 29.19 -13.42
N GLY A 160 5.32 29.61 -14.15
CA GLY A 160 5.51 29.29 -15.55
C GLY A 160 6.02 27.85 -15.78
N PRO A 161 6.10 27.40 -17.04
CA PRO A 161 6.49 26.03 -17.39
C PRO A 161 7.87 25.63 -16.83
N LEU A 162 8.85 26.54 -16.88
CA LEU A 162 10.21 26.30 -16.38
C LEU A 162 10.20 26.09 -14.85
N GLU A 163 9.40 26.86 -14.14
CA GLU A 163 9.28 26.79 -12.69
C GLU A 163 8.53 25.50 -12.25
N LEU A 164 7.53 25.06 -13.02
CA LEU A 164 6.82 23.80 -12.82
C LEU A 164 7.73 22.57 -13.05
N ALA A 165 8.73 22.70 -13.93
CA ALA A 165 9.68 21.62 -14.18
C ALA A 165 10.68 21.42 -13.03
N GLN A 166 11.00 22.46 -12.26
CA GLN A 166 12.04 22.41 -11.21
C GLN A 166 11.83 21.29 -10.18
N PRO A 167 10.67 21.13 -9.54
CA PRO A 167 10.47 20.05 -8.57
C PRO A 167 10.51 18.66 -9.24
N THR A 168 10.01 18.55 -10.48
CA THR A 168 10.02 17.27 -11.21
C THR A 168 11.43 16.83 -11.55
N VAL A 169 12.26 17.75 -12.03
CA VAL A 169 13.67 17.49 -12.38
C VAL A 169 14.48 17.12 -11.13
N ALA A 170 14.35 17.89 -10.05
CA ALA A 170 15.04 17.60 -8.79
C ALA A 170 14.61 16.24 -8.22
N SER A 171 13.31 15.94 -8.27
CA SER A 171 12.77 14.64 -7.83
C SER A 171 13.31 13.49 -8.69
N ALA A 172 13.35 13.65 -10.00
CA ALA A 172 13.87 12.63 -10.92
C ALA A 172 15.35 12.33 -10.66
N ILE A 173 16.17 13.36 -10.42
CA ILE A 173 17.59 13.20 -10.10
C ILE A 173 17.79 12.49 -8.74
N ALA A 174 17.00 12.85 -7.73
CA ALA A 174 17.12 12.29 -6.38
C ALA A 174 16.55 10.87 -6.26
N TYR A 175 15.61 10.48 -7.11
CA TYR A 175 14.87 9.22 -7.00
C TYR A 175 15.73 7.95 -6.96
N PRO A 176 16.74 7.76 -7.84
CA PRO A 176 17.63 6.60 -7.77
C PRO A 176 18.35 6.47 -6.44
N ILE A 177 18.76 7.60 -5.86
CA ILE A 177 19.43 7.66 -4.56
C ILE A 177 18.48 7.23 -3.45
N GLY A 178 17.21 7.65 -3.52
CA GLY A 178 16.14 7.25 -2.61
C GLY A 178 15.78 5.76 -2.64
N VAL A 179 16.25 5.02 -3.66
CA VAL A 179 16.15 3.55 -3.72
C VAL A 179 17.42 2.88 -3.19
N LEU A 180 18.59 3.37 -3.62
CA LEU A 180 19.87 2.70 -3.38
C LEU A 180 20.38 2.89 -1.94
N VAL A 181 20.23 4.09 -1.37
CA VAL A 181 20.75 4.39 -0.02
C VAL A 181 20.03 3.60 1.08
N PRO A 182 18.68 3.48 1.09
CA PRO A 182 18.00 2.62 2.06
C PRO A 182 18.45 1.15 1.97
N MET A 183 18.68 0.64 0.76
CA MET A 183 19.20 -0.72 0.57
C MET A 183 20.61 -0.88 1.16
N LEU A 184 21.48 0.12 0.97
CA LEU A 184 22.81 0.14 1.56
C LEU A 184 22.73 0.17 3.10
N VAL A 185 21.87 1.01 3.67
CA VAL A 185 21.68 1.08 5.12
C VAL A 185 21.15 -0.24 5.68
N ILE A 186 20.20 -0.88 5.02
CA ILE A 186 19.70 -2.22 5.39
C ILE A 186 20.84 -3.26 5.36
N LEU A 187 21.72 -3.22 4.34
CA LEU A 187 22.85 -4.14 4.20
C LEU A 187 23.87 -4.00 5.33
N VAL A 188 24.17 -2.76 5.73
CA VAL A 188 25.24 -2.45 6.70
C VAL A 188 24.76 -2.55 8.15
N SER A 189 23.48 -2.26 8.41
CA SER A 189 22.91 -2.15 9.76
C SER A 189 23.11 -3.38 10.65
N PRO A 190 22.97 -4.65 10.19
CA PRO A 190 23.17 -5.81 11.06
C PRO A 190 24.58 -5.86 11.64
N ARG A 191 25.58 -5.52 10.82
CA ARG A 191 26.99 -5.46 11.30
C ARG A 191 27.22 -4.30 12.25
N LEU A 192 26.62 -3.13 11.95
CA LEU A 192 26.79 -1.92 12.75
C LEU A 192 26.17 -2.05 14.16
N PHE A 193 25.03 -2.73 14.26
CA PHE A 193 24.32 -2.96 15.52
C PHE A 193 24.70 -4.28 16.20
N GLY A 194 25.49 -5.14 15.57
CA GLY A 194 25.88 -6.44 16.11
C GLY A 194 24.70 -7.41 16.26
N VAL A 195 23.70 -7.32 15.39
CA VAL A 195 22.46 -8.13 15.47
C VAL A 195 22.50 -9.27 14.48
N ASN A 196 22.28 -10.50 14.97
CA ASN A 196 22.03 -11.66 14.12
C ASN A 196 20.53 -11.70 13.77
N LEU A 197 20.19 -11.40 12.52
CA LEU A 197 18.80 -11.29 12.06
C LEU A 197 18.00 -12.60 12.24
N ARG A 198 18.64 -13.77 12.15
CA ARG A 198 17.97 -15.06 12.33
C ARG A 198 17.64 -15.31 13.80
N GLU A 199 18.58 -15.08 14.69
CA GLU A 199 18.38 -15.22 16.13
C GLU A 199 17.33 -14.23 16.64
N GLU A 200 17.36 -12.97 16.16
CA GLU A 200 16.33 -11.98 16.47
C GLU A 200 14.94 -12.46 16.00
N ALA A 201 14.83 -12.99 14.77
CA ALA A 201 13.58 -13.50 14.23
C ALA A 201 13.03 -14.69 15.02
N ASP A 202 13.89 -15.62 15.44
CA ASP A 202 13.50 -16.78 16.27
C ASP A 202 12.97 -16.36 17.65
N GLY A 203 13.51 -15.28 18.21
CA GLY A 203 13.02 -14.69 19.46
C GLY A 203 11.70 -13.91 19.35
N LEU A 204 11.26 -13.60 18.14
CA LEU A 204 10.10 -12.75 17.85
C LEU A 204 8.92 -13.53 17.25
N LYS A 205 8.74 -14.79 17.66
CA LYS A 205 7.64 -15.64 17.14
C LYS A 205 6.25 -15.00 17.27
N ASP A 206 6.04 -14.17 18.30
CA ASP A 206 4.80 -13.42 18.51
C ASP A 206 4.54 -12.31 17.46
N TYR A 207 5.58 -11.84 16.76
CA TYR A 207 5.46 -10.85 15.68
C TYR A 207 5.08 -11.47 14.33
N GLN A 208 5.16 -12.78 14.19
CA GLN A 208 4.88 -13.50 12.93
C GLN A 208 3.39 -13.76 12.69
N THR A 209 2.49 -13.26 13.52
CA THR A 209 1.04 -13.55 13.49
C THR A 209 0.29 -13.12 12.22
N GLY A 210 0.96 -12.60 11.19
CA GLY A 210 0.33 -12.18 9.93
C GLY A 210 0.47 -13.12 8.72
N HIS A 211 1.43 -14.06 8.73
CA HIS A 211 1.77 -14.86 7.53
C HIS A 211 1.99 -16.35 7.78
N HIS A 212 1.50 -16.89 8.89
CA HIS A 212 1.57 -18.34 9.09
C HIS A 212 0.72 -19.04 8.02
N LYS A 213 1.33 -20.02 7.37
CA LYS A 213 0.59 -21.00 6.56
C LYS A 213 -0.45 -21.63 7.46
N LEU A 214 -1.72 -21.23 7.29
CA LEU A 214 -2.81 -21.77 8.08
C LEU A 214 -2.90 -23.28 7.90
N GLU A 215 -2.81 -24.01 9.00
CA GLU A 215 -2.96 -25.46 9.04
C GLU A 215 -4.35 -25.86 9.51
N VAL A 216 -4.69 -27.11 9.26
CA VAL A 216 -5.88 -27.77 9.79
C VAL A 216 -5.41 -28.95 10.60
N TRP A 217 -5.77 -28.95 11.88
CA TRP A 217 -5.53 -30.11 12.73
C TRP A 217 -6.87 -30.72 13.16
N THR A 218 -6.93 -32.04 13.22
CA THR A 218 -7.99 -32.74 13.93
C THR A 218 -7.49 -33.01 15.34
N LEU A 219 -8.19 -32.49 16.34
CA LEU A 219 -7.90 -32.69 17.75
C LEU A 219 -8.97 -33.61 18.37
N ARG A 220 -8.52 -34.53 19.22
CA ARG A 220 -9.41 -35.31 20.09
C ARG A 220 -9.54 -34.60 21.41
N VAL A 221 -10.75 -34.39 21.88
CA VAL A 221 -11.04 -33.81 23.19
C VAL A 221 -10.76 -34.87 24.26
N THR A 222 -9.68 -34.71 25.00
CA THR A 222 -9.24 -35.66 26.05
C THR A 222 -9.23 -35.03 27.44
N ARG A 223 -9.38 -33.69 27.53
CA ARG A 223 -9.35 -32.98 28.80
C ARG A 223 -10.75 -32.72 29.33
N PRO A 224 -11.07 -33.18 30.57
CA PRO A 224 -12.40 -32.97 31.16
C PRO A 224 -12.76 -31.49 31.31
N GLU A 225 -11.75 -30.61 31.52
CA GLU A 225 -11.96 -29.17 31.65
C GLU A 225 -12.51 -28.55 30.36
N ALA A 226 -12.20 -29.14 29.21
CA ALA A 226 -12.69 -28.68 27.92
C ALA A 226 -14.19 -28.96 27.70
N GLU A 227 -14.77 -29.96 28.39
CA GLU A 227 -16.18 -30.30 28.26
C GLU A 227 -17.13 -29.21 28.78
N SER A 228 -16.67 -28.40 29.73
CA SER A 228 -17.44 -27.27 30.27
C SER A 228 -17.35 -26.00 29.39
N LEU A 229 -16.35 -25.92 28.48
CA LEU A 229 -16.06 -24.71 27.72
C LEU A 229 -16.86 -24.67 26.41
N THR A 230 -17.36 -23.49 26.09
CA THR A 230 -17.85 -23.16 24.75
C THR A 230 -16.70 -22.83 23.81
N LYS A 231 -16.91 -22.98 22.52
CA LYS A 231 -15.96 -22.55 21.48
C LYS A 231 -15.53 -21.08 21.64
N ARG A 232 -16.44 -20.22 22.11
CA ARG A 232 -16.17 -18.80 22.38
C ARG A 232 -15.22 -18.64 23.56
N GLU A 233 -15.43 -19.39 24.64
CA GLU A 233 -14.57 -19.35 25.84
C GLU A 233 -13.19 -19.89 25.55
N ILE A 234 -13.06 -20.98 24.79
CA ILE A 234 -11.76 -21.52 24.36
C ILE A 234 -10.96 -20.46 23.58
N ARG A 235 -11.60 -19.78 22.62
CA ARG A 235 -10.95 -18.69 21.88
C ARG A 235 -10.55 -17.52 22.76
N ALA A 236 -11.36 -17.18 23.76
CA ALA A 236 -11.10 -16.06 24.65
C ALA A 236 -10.00 -16.35 25.67
N ALA A 237 -9.85 -17.58 26.13
CA ALA A 237 -8.90 -17.98 27.16
C ALA A 237 -7.45 -17.63 26.83
N GLY A 238 -7.04 -17.78 25.54
CA GLY A 238 -5.69 -17.45 25.09
C GLY A 238 -5.66 -16.40 23.97
N ARG A 239 -6.78 -15.75 23.67
CA ARG A 239 -6.93 -14.85 22.50
C ARG A 239 -6.57 -15.52 21.18
N PHE A 240 -6.79 -16.85 21.07
CA PHE A 240 -6.39 -17.64 19.91
C PHE A 240 -7.14 -17.23 18.64
N GLN A 241 -6.39 -17.09 17.54
CA GLN A 241 -6.93 -16.84 16.22
C GLN A 241 -7.21 -18.18 15.51
N VAL A 242 -8.22 -18.91 15.98
CA VAL A 242 -8.62 -20.21 15.43
C VAL A 242 -10.09 -20.25 15.04
N VAL A 243 -10.41 -21.12 14.07
CA VAL A 243 -11.78 -21.48 13.71
C VAL A 243 -11.99 -22.97 13.90
N PHE A 244 -13.03 -23.32 14.61
CA PHE A 244 -13.52 -24.69 14.74
C PHE A 244 -14.42 -25.00 13.55
N GLY A 245 -14.03 -25.96 12.73
CA GLY A 245 -14.69 -26.27 11.46
C GLY A 245 -15.75 -27.36 11.56
N ARG A 246 -15.37 -28.57 11.88
CA ARG A 246 -16.23 -29.75 11.97
C ARG A 246 -16.04 -30.44 13.31
N VAL A 247 -17.10 -31.08 13.81
CA VAL A 247 -17.01 -31.92 14.99
C VAL A 247 -17.62 -33.27 14.64
N LEU A 248 -16.90 -34.37 14.90
CA LEU A 248 -17.43 -35.73 14.84
C LEU A 248 -17.75 -36.20 16.25
N ARG A 249 -19.03 -36.46 16.52
CA ARG A 249 -19.55 -36.96 17.78
C ARG A 249 -20.44 -38.16 17.51
N ASN A 250 -20.15 -39.30 18.11
CA ASN A 250 -20.96 -40.54 17.94
C ASN A 250 -21.21 -40.89 16.46
N ALA A 251 -20.17 -40.79 15.60
CA ALA A 251 -20.23 -40.99 14.16
C ALA A 251 -21.10 -39.97 13.38
N GLU A 252 -21.56 -38.90 14.00
CA GLU A 252 -22.29 -37.82 13.35
C GLU A 252 -21.40 -36.59 13.17
N LEU A 253 -21.35 -36.03 11.94
CA LEU A 253 -20.63 -34.82 11.61
C LEU A 253 -21.48 -33.57 11.88
N LEU A 254 -21.03 -32.73 12.79
CA LEU A 254 -21.72 -31.52 13.24
C LEU A 254 -20.96 -30.25 12.85
N LEU A 255 -21.69 -29.16 12.62
CA LEU A 255 -21.16 -27.82 12.47
C LEU A 255 -21.25 -27.04 13.79
N PRO A 256 -20.13 -26.76 14.48
CA PRO A 256 -20.20 -26.13 15.79
C PRO A 256 -20.57 -24.65 15.69
N GLY A 257 -21.68 -24.24 16.30
CA GLY A 257 -22.08 -22.85 16.51
C GLY A 257 -21.17 -22.13 17.54
N PRO A 258 -21.39 -20.82 17.76
CA PRO A 258 -20.61 -20.06 18.75
C PRO A 258 -20.68 -20.62 20.17
N ASP A 259 -21.84 -21.09 20.58
CA ASP A 259 -22.14 -21.60 21.92
C ASP A 259 -22.08 -23.13 22.00
N PHE A 260 -21.54 -23.78 20.95
CA PHE A 260 -21.37 -25.23 20.92
C PHE A 260 -20.38 -25.68 21.99
N ARG A 261 -20.76 -26.65 22.80
CA ARG A 261 -19.94 -27.26 23.84
C ARG A 261 -19.31 -28.55 23.34
N LEU A 262 -18.01 -28.67 23.51
CA LEU A 262 -17.27 -29.89 23.23
C LEU A 262 -17.62 -30.95 24.29
N LYS A 263 -17.51 -32.23 23.92
CA LYS A 263 -17.58 -33.36 24.83
C LYS A 263 -16.32 -34.20 24.74
N LEU A 264 -16.07 -35.00 25.75
CA LEU A 264 -14.97 -35.98 25.71
C LEU A 264 -15.12 -36.88 24.49
N ASP A 265 -14.02 -37.27 23.90
CA ASP A 265 -13.89 -38.08 22.68
C ASP A 265 -14.39 -37.42 21.38
N ASP A 266 -14.89 -36.19 21.42
CA ASP A 266 -15.16 -35.46 20.17
C ASP A 266 -13.86 -35.34 19.35
N LEU A 267 -13.97 -35.57 18.03
CA LEU A 267 -12.93 -35.17 17.08
C LEU A 267 -13.31 -33.84 16.45
N VAL A 268 -12.47 -32.85 16.61
CA VAL A 268 -12.76 -31.48 16.13
C VAL A 268 -11.69 -30.97 15.18
N THR A 269 -12.08 -30.44 14.03
CA THR A 269 -11.14 -29.74 13.14
C THR A 269 -10.96 -28.32 13.61
N VAL A 270 -9.70 -27.91 13.77
CA VAL A 270 -9.30 -26.56 14.15
C VAL A 270 -8.38 -26.00 13.07
N VAL A 271 -8.68 -24.79 12.62
CA VAL A 271 -7.89 -24.06 11.60
C VAL A 271 -7.24 -22.86 12.27
N GLY A 272 -5.94 -22.73 12.13
CA GLY A 272 -5.20 -21.63 12.74
C GLY A 272 -3.72 -21.64 12.35
N SER A 273 -2.94 -20.79 13.01
CA SER A 273 -1.48 -20.86 12.95
C SER A 273 -0.98 -22.12 13.68
N PRO A 274 0.19 -22.69 13.32
CA PRO A 274 0.76 -23.81 14.04
C PRO A 274 0.88 -23.55 15.55
N ASP A 275 1.27 -22.35 15.94
CA ASP A 275 1.44 -21.97 17.35
C ASP A 275 0.10 -21.93 18.10
N ASP A 276 -0.93 -21.30 17.51
CA ASP A 276 -2.28 -21.32 18.09
C ASP A 276 -2.84 -22.74 18.19
N LEU A 277 -2.58 -23.57 17.18
CA LEU A 277 -3.05 -24.96 17.18
C LEU A 277 -2.41 -25.80 18.29
N VAL A 278 -1.11 -25.59 18.55
CA VAL A 278 -0.40 -26.22 19.69
C VAL A 278 -1.04 -25.80 21.01
N GLN A 279 -1.27 -24.51 21.20
CA GLN A 279 -1.88 -23.99 22.43
C GLN A 279 -3.31 -24.48 22.64
N VAL A 280 -4.11 -24.51 21.57
CA VAL A 280 -5.47 -25.06 21.63
C VAL A 280 -5.43 -26.56 21.92
N ALA A 281 -4.48 -27.31 21.34
CA ALA A 281 -4.32 -28.72 21.66
C ALA A 281 -3.98 -28.94 23.14
N LEU A 282 -3.10 -28.13 23.72
CA LEU A 282 -2.79 -28.18 25.16
C LEU A 282 -4.02 -27.91 26.05
N LEU A 283 -4.99 -27.14 25.57
CA LEU A 283 -6.19 -26.78 26.32
C LEU A 283 -7.30 -27.84 26.20
N ILE A 284 -7.51 -28.44 25.01
CA ILE A 284 -8.66 -29.32 24.77
C ILE A 284 -8.30 -30.81 24.67
N GLY A 285 -7.06 -31.16 24.28
CA GLY A 285 -6.65 -32.54 24.15
C GLY A 285 -5.46 -32.75 23.20
N GLU A 286 -5.46 -33.82 22.47
CA GLU A 286 -4.33 -34.26 21.65
C GLU A 286 -4.64 -34.26 20.14
N ARG A 287 -3.58 -34.20 19.33
CA ARG A 287 -3.72 -34.30 17.87
C ARG A 287 -4.09 -35.72 17.47
N SER A 288 -5.16 -35.87 16.70
CA SER A 288 -5.60 -37.14 16.14
C SER A 288 -4.95 -37.40 14.78
N HIS A 289 -4.75 -38.68 14.44
CA HIS A 289 -4.32 -39.11 13.12
C HIS A 289 -5.46 -39.13 12.10
N VAL A 290 -6.70 -38.95 12.52
CA VAL A 290 -7.88 -38.91 11.64
C VAL A 290 -7.90 -37.56 10.91
N GLU A 291 -7.88 -37.56 9.59
CA GLU A 291 -7.97 -36.35 8.77
C GLU A 291 -9.45 -36.01 8.50
N LEU A 292 -10.13 -35.51 9.52
CA LEU A 292 -11.57 -35.19 9.45
C LEU A 292 -11.90 -34.09 8.43
N ASP A 293 -10.93 -33.27 8.04
CA ASP A 293 -11.09 -32.23 7.01
C ASP A 293 -11.22 -32.78 5.59
N ARG A 294 -10.83 -34.04 5.38
CA ARG A 294 -11.00 -34.78 4.12
C ARG A 294 -12.29 -35.59 4.03
N ASP A 295 -12.99 -35.76 5.15
CA ASP A 295 -14.27 -36.44 5.14
C ASP A 295 -15.36 -35.58 4.47
N GLN A 296 -15.86 -36.02 3.34
CA GLN A 296 -16.86 -35.34 2.53
C GLN A 296 -18.24 -36.08 2.58
N SER A 297 -18.43 -36.97 3.51
CA SER A 297 -19.67 -37.80 3.59
C SER A 297 -20.92 -36.96 3.80
N ALA A 298 -20.91 -36.03 4.76
CA ALA A 298 -22.05 -35.18 5.10
C ALA A 298 -21.73 -33.67 4.97
N LEU A 299 -20.50 -33.29 5.30
CA LEU A 299 -20.03 -31.92 5.23
C LEU A 299 -18.92 -31.78 4.18
N ASP A 300 -19.01 -30.78 3.34
CA ASP A 300 -17.99 -30.48 2.34
C ASP A 300 -17.42 -29.08 2.52
N ALA A 301 -16.29 -28.80 1.91
CA ALA A 301 -15.64 -27.51 1.97
C ALA A 301 -15.41 -26.94 0.57
N THR A 302 -16.18 -25.94 0.23
CA THR A 302 -16.04 -25.23 -1.05
C THR A 302 -15.23 -23.93 -0.90
N ARG A 303 -14.70 -23.43 -2.03
CA ARG A 303 -14.01 -22.15 -2.12
C ARG A 303 -14.82 -21.24 -3.01
N VAL A 304 -15.38 -20.20 -2.41
CA VAL A 304 -16.33 -19.30 -3.04
C VAL A 304 -15.72 -17.90 -3.10
N PHE A 305 -15.92 -17.20 -4.21
CA PHE A 305 -15.59 -15.79 -4.31
C PHE A 305 -16.72 -14.92 -3.78
N VAL A 306 -16.35 -13.89 -3.01
CA VAL A 306 -17.31 -12.88 -2.54
C VAL A 306 -17.52 -11.86 -3.65
N SER A 307 -18.64 -11.99 -4.35
CA SER A 307 -19.05 -11.09 -5.43
C SER A 307 -20.46 -10.50 -5.23
N ASN A 308 -21.18 -10.97 -4.22
CA ASN A 308 -22.49 -10.42 -3.85
C ASN A 308 -22.33 -9.15 -3.03
N TRP A 309 -22.81 -8.04 -3.57
CA TRP A 309 -22.78 -6.72 -2.94
C TRP A 309 -23.51 -6.62 -1.60
N GLU A 310 -24.48 -7.49 -1.34
CA GLU A 310 -25.23 -7.53 -0.07
C GLU A 310 -24.37 -8.03 1.09
N VAL A 311 -23.39 -8.89 0.80
CA VAL A 311 -22.49 -9.50 1.79
C VAL A 311 -21.27 -8.62 2.06
N VAL A 312 -20.85 -7.86 1.06
CA VAL A 312 -19.67 -6.98 1.14
C VAL A 312 -19.89 -5.83 2.12
N GLY A 313 -18.90 -5.55 2.95
CA GLY A 313 -18.96 -4.46 3.94
C GLY A 313 -19.76 -4.80 5.21
N VAL A 314 -20.23 -6.05 5.36
CA VAL A 314 -20.96 -6.50 6.53
C VAL A 314 -20.05 -7.38 7.42
N PRO A 315 -19.96 -7.12 8.74
CA PRO A 315 -19.23 -8.00 9.65
C PRO A 315 -19.81 -9.42 9.66
N LEU A 316 -18.94 -10.44 9.64
CA LEU A 316 -19.35 -11.84 9.58
C LEU A 316 -20.29 -12.25 10.70
N GLY A 317 -20.11 -11.70 11.91
CA GLY A 317 -21.00 -11.98 13.05
C GLY A 317 -22.46 -11.55 12.82
N LYS A 318 -22.69 -10.54 11.98
CA LYS A 318 -24.04 -10.09 11.60
C LYS A 318 -24.70 -10.95 10.52
N LEU A 319 -23.91 -11.68 9.73
CA LEU A 319 -24.43 -12.58 8.70
C LEU A 319 -25.02 -13.85 9.29
N ASP A 320 -24.62 -14.21 10.52
CA ASP A 320 -25.12 -15.38 11.27
C ASP A 320 -25.17 -16.67 10.41
N LEU A 321 -24.04 -16.93 9.73
CA LEU A 321 -23.94 -18.01 8.73
C LEU A 321 -24.23 -19.40 9.30
N VAL A 322 -23.88 -19.63 10.56
CA VAL A 322 -24.08 -20.95 11.19
C VAL A 322 -25.57 -21.25 11.36
N ASN A 323 -26.32 -20.31 11.93
CA ASN A 323 -27.75 -20.54 12.23
C ASN A 323 -28.63 -20.40 11.00
N LYS A 324 -28.34 -19.39 10.14
CA LYS A 324 -29.20 -19.10 8.98
C LYS A 324 -28.84 -19.90 7.73
N ARG A 325 -27.57 -20.31 7.59
CA ARG A 325 -27.06 -20.93 6.37
C ARG A 325 -26.32 -22.25 6.60
N GLN A 326 -26.25 -22.75 7.84
CA GLN A 326 -25.52 -23.97 8.19
C GLN A 326 -24.12 -24.02 7.57
N ALA A 327 -23.37 -22.91 7.69
CA ALA A 327 -22.09 -22.73 7.06
C ALA A 327 -21.10 -22.05 8.00
N ILE A 328 -19.82 -22.43 7.90
CA ILE A 328 -18.71 -21.83 8.65
C ILE A 328 -17.62 -21.43 7.67
N ILE A 329 -17.19 -20.16 7.72
CA ILE A 329 -16.00 -19.73 7.00
C ILE A 329 -14.77 -20.10 7.82
N THR A 330 -13.92 -20.94 7.26
CA THR A 330 -12.70 -21.41 7.94
C THR A 330 -11.47 -20.59 7.59
N ARG A 331 -11.43 -19.99 6.40
CA ARG A 331 -10.32 -19.14 5.93
C ARG A 331 -10.86 -18.08 4.98
N VAL A 332 -10.19 -16.92 4.99
CA VAL A 332 -10.39 -15.86 4.00
C VAL A 332 -9.06 -15.61 3.29
N ARG A 333 -9.10 -15.46 1.98
CA ARG A 333 -7.98 -14.97 1.17
C ARG A 333 -8.35 -13.63 0.56
N ARG A 334 -7.56 -12.61 0.87
CA ARG A 334 -7.66 -11.26 0.32
C ARG A 334 -6.36 -10.92 -0.41
N GLY A 335 -6.42 -10.84 -1.73
CA GLY A 335 -5.21 -10.79 -2.54
C GLY A 335 -4.35 -12.04 -2.32
N ASP A 336 -3.12 -11.85 -1.84
CA ASP A 336 -2.19 -12.94 -1.52
C ASP A 336 -2.16 -13.33 -0.04
N LEU A 337 -2.94 -12.63 0.81
CA LEU A 337 -2.98 -12.86 2.24
C LEU A 337 -4.05 -13.86 2.62
N TRP A 338 -3.68 -14.87 3.43
CA TRP A 338 -4.61 -15.80 4.07
C TRP A 338 -4.75 -15.46 5.55
N PHE A 339 -5.96 -15.43 6.05
CA PHE A 339 -6.20 -15.21 7.48
C PHE A 339 -7.42 -15.98 7.98
N VAL A 340 -7.46 -16.18 9.30
CA VAL A 340 -8.58 -16.78 10.01
C VAL A 340 -9.62 -15.69 10.29
N PRO A 341 -10.89 -15.84 9.86
CA PRO A 341 -11.90 -14.83 10.09
C PRO A 341 -12.35 -14.80 11.56
N ALA A 342 -12.69 -13.60 12.04
CA ALA A 342 -13.35 -13.35 13.32
C ALA A 342 -14.76 -12.78 13.08
N GLY A 343 -15.55 -12.62 14.13
CA GLY A 343 -16.92 -12.10 14.00
C GLY A 343 -17.01 -10.66 13.52
N ASP A 344 -15.97 -9.85 13.77
CA ASP A 344 -15.81 -8.47 13.31
C ASP A 344 -15.18 -8.35 11.92
N THR A 345 -14.70 -9.46 11.36
CA THR A 345 -14.14 -9.49 10.00
C THR A 345 -15.19 -9.05 9.00
N VAL A 346 -14.85 -8.04 8.21
CA VAL A 346 -15.66 -7.53 7.10
C VAL A 346 -15.14 -8.12 5.81
N LEU A 347 -16.02 -8.77 5.04
CA LEU A 347 -15.67 -9.30 3.72
C LEU A 347 -15.63 -8.17 2.69
N GLU A 348 -14.64 -8.26 1.81
CA GLU A 348 -14.46 -7.35 0.68
C GLU A 348 -14.78 -8.05 -0.65
N LEU A 349 -15.11 -7.23 -1.64
CA LEU A 349 -15.34 -7.75 -2.98
C LEU A 349 -14.03 -8.37 -3.52
N GLY A 350 -14.13 -9.63 -3.96
CA GLY A 350 -12.96 -10.38 -4.43
C GLY A 350 -12.26 -11.22 -3.37
N ASP A 351 -12.69 -11.16 -2.11
CA ASP A 351 -12.23 -12.13 -1.12
C ASP A 351 -12.60 -13.54 -1.57
N ARG A 352 -11.71 -14.48 -1.33
CA ARG A 352 -11.98 -15.89 -1.53
C ARG A 352 -12.15 -16.57 -0.17
N VAL A 353 -13.35 -17.02 0.11
CA VAL A 353 -13.67 -17.68 1.37
C VAL A 353 -13.67 -19.19 1.21
N ARG A 354 -13.12 -19.91 2.20
CA ARG A 354 -13.28 -21.36 2.31
C ARG A 354 -14.41 -21.61 3.30
N VAL A 355 -15.51 -22.14 2.77
CA VAL A 355 -16.75 -22.38 3.54
C VAL A 355 -16.92 -23.87 3.74
N THR A 356 -17.16 -24.30 4.97
CA THR A 356 -17.59 -25.66 5.31
C THR A 356 -19.08 -25.63 5.54
N THR A 357 -19.82 -26.46 4.81
CA THR A 357 -21.28 -26.56 4.86
C THR A 357 -21.72 -27.99 4.52
N ARG A 358 -23.03 -28.26 4.63
CA ARG A 358 -23.58 -29.52 4.13
C ARG A 358 -23.49 -29.58 2.62
N ARG A 359 -23.30 -30.79 2.08
CA ARG A 359 -23.10 -30.98 0.64
C ARG A 359 -24.31 -30.52 -0.19
N ASP A 360 -25.51 -30.71 0.33
CA ASP A 360 -26.76 -30.25 -0.29
C ASP A 360 -26.96 -28.73 -0.27
N ASN A 361 -26.18 -28.02 0.52
CA ASN A 361 -26.28 -26.58 0.70
C ASN A 361 -25.20 -25.78 -0.05
N ILE A 362 -24.29 -26.44 -0.78
CA ILE A 362 -23.16 -25.77 -1.46
C ILE A 362 -23.66 -24.73 -2.47
N GLU A 363 -24.62 -25.10 -3.32
CA GLU A 363 -25.18 -24.21 -4.34
C GLU A 363 -25.84 -22.96 -3.73
N ALA A 364 -26.54 -23.12 -2.60
CA ALA A 364 -27.12 -21.99 -1.87
C ALA A 364 -26.04 -21.06 -1.28
N ILE A 365 -24.91 -21.62 -0.85
CA ILE A 365 -23.76 -20.85 -0.36
C ILE A 365 -23.06 -20.12 -1.50
N GLU A 366 -22.85 -20.76 -2.64
CA GLU A 366 -22.28 -20.13 -3.85
C GLU A 366 -23.16 -18.97 -4.32
N THR A 367 -24.47 -19.18 -4.38
CA THR A 367 -25.43 -18.11 -4.70
C THR A 367 -25.41 -16.98 -3.68
N PHE A 368 -25.31 -17.30 -2.38
CA PHE A 368 -25.27 -16.31 -1.30
C PHE A 368 -24.03 -15.40 -1.39
N PHE A 369 -22.86 -15.96 -1.66
CA PHE A 369 -21.61 -15.18 -1.84
C PHE A 369 -21.47 -14.60 -3.26
N GLY A 370 -22.22 -15.14 -4.21
CA GLY A 370 -22.27 -14.72 -5.62
C GLY A 370 -21.35 -15.51 -6.54
N ASP A 371 -20.24 -16.03 -6.07
CA ASP A 371 -19.20 -16.84 -6.77
C ASP A 371 -18.96 -16.52 -8.24
N SER A 372 -19.03 -15.23 -8.58
CA SER A 372 -18.88 -14.75 -9.95
C SER A 372 -17.48 -14.19 -10.17
N TYR A 373 -16.70 -14.89 -10.99
CA TYR A 373 -15.39 -14.40 -11.42
C TYR A 373 -15.48 -13.09 -12.22
N ARG A 374 -16.56 -12.92 -12.98
CA ARG A 374 -16.82 -11.70 -13.77
C ARG A 374 -17.03 -10.49 -12.86
N ALA A 375 -17.80 -10.63 -11.81
CA ALA A 375 -18.06 -9.54 -10.86
C ALA A 375 -16.79 -9.08 -10.11
N LEU A 376 -15.73 -9.94 -10.03
CA LEU A 376 -14.43 -9.57 -9.47
C LEU A 376 -13.63 -8.59 -10.34
N SER A 377 -13.98 -8.45 -11.60
CA SER A 377 -13.36 -7.52 -12.55
C SER A 377 -14.15 -6.24 -12.70
N GLU A 378 -15.39 -6.21 -12.22
CA GLU A 378 -16.29 -5.08 -12.39
C GLU A 378 -16.09 -4.05 -11.28
N VAL A 379 -15.84 -2.82 -11.69
CA VAL A 379 -15.79 -1.64 -10.81
C VAL A 379 -17.13 -0.95 -10.88
N SER A 380 -17.69 -0.61 -9.73
CA SER A 380 -18.85 0.28 -9.70
C SER A 380 -18.42 1.69 -10.16
N PHE A 381 -18.63 1.99 -11.43
CA PHE A 381 -18.30 3.30 -11.99
C PHE A 381 -19.07 4.42 -11.30
N LEU A 382 -20.27 4.14 -10.78
CA LEU A 382 -21.06 5.14 -10.03
C LEU A 382 -20.31 5.57 -8.77
N THR A 383 -19.93 4.63 -7.90
CA THR A 383 -19.22 4.95 -6.65
C THR A 383 -17.84 5.50 -6.91
N PHE A 384 -17.13 4.98 -7.94
CA PHE A 384 -15.85 5.52 -8.37
C PHE A 384 -15.97 6.99 -8.77
N ALA A 385 -16.89 7.31 -9.69
CA ALA A 385 -17.08 8.66 -10.20
C ALA A 385 -17.56 9.63 -9.10
N MET A 386 -18.52 9.21 -8.26
CA MET A 386 -19.01 10.02 -7.15
C MET A 386 -17.90 10.34 -6.14
N GLY A 387 -17.12 9.33 -5.73
CA GLY A 387 -16.03 9.53 -4.77
C GLY A 387 -14.91 10.39 -5.34
N LEU A 388 -14.54 10.18 -6.61
CA LEU A 388 -13.53 10.99 -7.29
C LEU A 388 -14.01 12.43 -7.48
N ALA A 389 -15.27 12.65 -7.89
CA ALA A 389 -15.86 13.97 -8.03
C ALA A 389 -15.91 14.72 -6.69
N ALA A 390 -16.35 14.04 -5.61
CA ALA A 390 -16.33 14.60 -4.26
C ALA A 390 -14.90 14.97 -3.82
N GLY A 391 -13.92 14.12 -4.14
CA GLY A 391 -12.51 14.38 -3.87
C GLY A 391 -11.98 15.59 -4.63
N LEU A 392 -12.27 15.70 -5.91
CA LEU A 392 -11.89 16.85 -6.74
C LEU A 392 -12.55 18.13 -6.25
N ALA A 393 -13.84 18.09 -5.89
CA ALA A 393 -14.54 19.23 -5.30
C ALA A 393 -13.90 19.67 -3.98
N LEU A 394 -13.66 18.73 -3.05
CA LEU A 394 -12.97 19.01 -1.80
C LEU A 394 -11.58 19.62 -2.03
N GLY A 395 -10.87 19.11 -3.04
CA GLY A 395 -9.54 19.59 -3.42
C GLY A 395 -9.51 21.05 -3.86
N GLN A 396 -10.60 21.55 -4.45
CA GLN A 396 -10.70 22.93 -4.92
C GLN A 396 -11.20 23.91 -3.85
N LEU A 397 -11.76 23.43 -2.73
CA LEU A 397 -12.25 24.30 -1.67
C LEU A 397 -11.10 25.12 -1.07
N PRO A 398 -11.24 26.46 -1.02
CA PRO A 398 -10.26 27.31 -0.38
C PRO A 398 -10.41 27.20 1.14
N ILE A 399 -9.37 26.75 1.82
CA ILE A 399 -9.32 26.67 3.31
C ILE A 399 -8.50 27.86 3.80
N PRO A 400 -9.13 28.86 4.45
CA PRO A 400 -8.40 29.99 5.00
C PRO A 400 -7.61 29.56 6.26
N LEU A 401 -6.30 29.69 6.23
CA LEU A 401 -5.40 29.38 7.36
C LEU A 401 -5.04 30.62 8.21
N GLY A 402 -5.68 31.76 7.94
CA GLY A 402 -5.36 33.04 8.58
C GLY A 402 -4.23 33.80 7.86
N HIS A 403 -4.01 35.05 8.23
CA HIS A 403 -2.97 35.95 7.68
C HIS A 403 -2.95 36.03 6.14
N GLY A 404 -4.13 35.91 5.49
CA GLY A 404 -4.25 35.97 4.03
C GLY A 404 -3.79 34.71 3.28
N ILE A 405 -3.41 33.64 4.00
CA ILE A 405 -3.00 32.37 3.40
C ILE A 405 -4.24 31.52 3.10
N VAL A 406 -4.44 31.20 1.83
CA VAL A 406 -5.49 30.27 1.39
C VAL A 406 -4.82 28.96 0.96
N PHE A 407 -5.19 27.88 1.63
CA PHE A 407 -4.72 26.53 1.32
C PHE A 407 -5.77 25.78 0.50
N LYS A 408 -5.35 25.02 -0.49
CA LYS A 408 -6.18 24.09 -1.24
C LYS A 408 -5.53 22.70 -1.21
N LEU A 409 -6.33 21.66 -1.01
CA LEU A 409 -5.84 20.29 -1.05
C LEU A 409 -5.41 19.87 -2.47
N GLY A 410 -5.96 20.50 -3.51
CA GLY A 410 -5.65 20.26 -4.91
C GLY A 410 -6.09 18.88 -5.43
N PHE A 411 -5.67 18.54 -6.65
CA PHE A 411 -6.01 17.28 -7.32
C PHE A 411 -5.40 16.03 -6.68
N ALA A 412 -4.43 16.19 -5.78
CA ALA A 412 -3.85 15.07 -5.03
C ALA A 412 -4.50 14.91 -3.64
N GLY A 413 -4.57 15.99 -2.86
CA GLY A 413 -5.00 15.92 -1.46
C GLY A 413 -6.49 15.67 -1.28
N GLY A 414 -7.33 16.31 -2.09
CA GLY A 414 -8.78 16.16 -2.01
C GLY A 414 -9.25 14.72 -2.28
N PRO A 415 -8.90 14.11 -3.43
CA PRO A 415 -9.21 12.71 -3.70
C PRO A 415 -8.67 11.74 -2.66
N LEU A 416 -7.45 11.98 -2.13
CA LEU A 416 -6.89 11.16 -1.07
C LEU A 416 -7.72 11.22 0.21
N ALA A 417 -8.07 12.43 0.66
CA ALA A 417 -8.85 12.63 1.88
C ALA A 417 -10.21 11.94 1.81
N VAL A 418 -10.93 12.14 0.70
CA VAL A 418 -12.23 11.48 0.47
C VAL A 418 -12.08 9.97 0.41
N ALA A 419 -11.07 9.45 -0.29
CA ALA A 419 -10.83 8.02 -0.39
C ALA A 419 -10.53 7.37 0.97
N LEU A 420 -9.75 8.03 1.84
CA LEU A 420 -9.47 7.55 3.20
C LEU A 420 -10.72 7.46 4.07
N VAL A 421 -11.62 8.44 3.93
CA VAL A 421 -12.89 8.46 4.67
C VAL A 421 -13.85 7.39 4.13
N LEU A 422 -14.07 7.35 2.82
CA LEU A 422 -14.97 6.39 2.19
C LEU A 422 -14.50 4.94 2.38
N GLY A 423 -13.19 4.69 2.25
CA GLY A 423 -12.60 3.38 2.49
C GLY A 423 -12.72 2.91 3.95
N ARG A 424 -12.82 3.83 4.93
CA ARG A 424 -13.07 3.49 6.34
C ARG A 424 -14.47 2.93 6.56
N PHE A 425 -15.45 3.50 5.87
CA PHE A 425 -16.85 3.08 6.02
C PHE A 425 -17.19 1.84 5.20
N HIS A 426 -16.37 1.47 4.20
CA HIS A 426 -16.61 0.38 3.26
C HIS A 426 -17.96 0.47 2.54
N ARG A 427 -19.01 0.81 3.26
CA ARG A 427 -20.40 0.88 2.78
C ARG A 427 -21.14 2.03 3.46
N ILE A 428 -21.87 2.81 2.66
CA ILE A 428 -22.78 3.87 3.14
C ILE A 428 -24.14 3.65 2.45
N GLY A 429 -25.11 3.13 3.20
CA GLY A 429 -26.40 2.72 2.64
C GLY A 429 -26.24 1.61 1.57
N PRO A 430 -26.80 1.79 0.36
CA PRO A 430 -26.63 0.82 -0.73
C PRO A 430 -25.28 0.93 -1.45
N LEU A 431 -24.53 2.02 -1.24
CA LEU A 431 -23.28 2.31 -1.95
C LEU A 431 -22.10 1.62 -1.26
N VAL A 432 -21.36 0.82 -2.02
CA VAL A 432 -20.11 0.17 -1.58
C VAL A 432 -18.94 0.92 -2.20
N TRP A 433 -17.99 1.32 -1.36
CA TRP A 433 -16.84 2.16 -1.72
C TRP A 433 -15.55 1.38 -1.94
N ASN A 434 -15.59 0.07 -1.75
CA ASN A 434 -14.46 -0.82 -2.00
C ASN A 434 -14.51 -1.39 -3.41
N PHE A 435 -13.32 -1.53 -4.01
CA PHE A 435 -13.13 -2.21 -5.29
C PHE A 435 -12.41 -3.53 -5.08
N PRO A 436 -12.61 -4.51 -5.99
CA PRO A 436 -11.79 -5.72 -5.98
C PRO A 436 -10.31 -5.34 -6.03
N TYR A 437 -9.49 -6.03 -5.24
CA TYR A 437 -8.06 -5.73 -5.11
C TYR A 437 -7.35 -5.63 -6.47
N SER A 438 -7.63 -6.57 -7.39
CA SER A 438 -7.05 -6.59 -8.74
C SER A 438 -7.45 -5.37 -9.58
N ALA A 439 -8.73 -5.01 -9.56
CA ALA A 439 -9.25 -3.85 -10.29
C ALA A 439 -8.65 -2.55 -9.74
N ASN A 440 -8.62 -2.40 -8.40
CA ASN A 440 -8.02 -1.23 -7.75
C ASN A 440 -6.53 -1.11 -8.09
N HIS A 441 -5.79 -2.22 -8.04
CA HIS A 441 -4.37 -2.25 -8.41
C HIS A 441 -4.14 -1.79 -9.86
N THR A 442 -4.94 -2.29 -10.80
CA THR A 442 -4.85 -1.91 -12.22
C THR A 442 -5.17 -0.43 -12.44
N ILE A 443 -6.25 0.09 -11.84
CA ILE A 443 -6.64 1.50 -11.93
C ILE A 443 -5.54 2.40 -11.35
N ARG A 444 -4.99 2.01 -10.20
CA ARG A 444 -3.89 2.73 -9.55
C ARG A 444 -2.64 2.76 -10.43
N GLN A 445 -2.25 1.62 -11.01
CA GLN A 445 -1.10 1.57 -11.91
C GLN A 445 -1.32 2.43 -13.17
N PHE A 446 -2.50 2.32 -13.79
CA PHE A 446 -2.83 3.09 -14.98
C PHE A 446 -2.80 4.60 -14.69
N GLY A 447 -3.42 5.04 -13.60
CA GLY A 447 -3.38 6.44 -13.17
C GLY A 447 -1.94 6.93 -12.94
N LEU A 448 -1.10 6.14 -12.28
CA LEU A 448 0.30 6.48 -12.03
C LEU A 448 1.13 6.56 -13.33
N VAL A 449 0.87 5.67 -14.29
CA VAL A 449 1.52 5.69 -15.61
C VAL A 449 1.17 6.96 -16.38
N LEU A 450 -0.11 7.33 -16.45
CA LEU A 450 -0.56 8.56 -17.09
C LEU A 450 0.04 9.81 -16.42
N PHE A 451 0.03 9.84 -15.09
CA PHE A 451 0.65 10.92 -14.33
C PHE A 451 2.15 11.06 -14.66
N ALA A 452 2.90 9.96 -14.55
CA ALA A 452 4.35 9.97 -14.75
C ALA A 452 4.75 10.35 -16.18
N ALA A 453 4.04 9.79 -17.18
CA ALA A 453 4.31 10.10 -18.58
C ALA A 453 3.98 11.56 -18.92
N GLY A 454 2.79 12.03 -18.55
CA GLY A 454 2.36 13.39 -18.86
C GLY A 454 3.23 14.46 -18.21
N ILE A 455 3.51 14.34 -16.91
CA ILE A 455 4.37 15.30 -16.21
C ILE A 455 5.84 15.21 -16.65
N GLY A 456 6.30 13.99 -17.01
CA GLY A 456 7.63 13.79 -17.58
C GLY A 456 7.84 14.58 -18.85
N VAL A 457 6.91 14.47 -19.81
CA VAL A 457 6.96 15.22 -21.08
C VAL A 457 7.02 16.72 -20.85
N ILE A 458 6.11 17.26 -20.02
CA ILE A 458 6.08 18.71 -19.73
C ILE A 458 7.39 19.18 -19.10
N SER A 459 8.00 18.35 -18.25
CA SER A 459 9.23 18.71 -17.54
C SER A 459 10.50 18.59 -18.41
N GLY A 460 10.40 17.98 -19.60
CA GLY A 460 11.54 17.73 -20.48
C GLY A 460 12.26 19.01 -20.94
N GLU A 461 11.51 20.05 -21.33
CA GLU A 461 12.07 21.34 -21.72
C GLU A 461 12.85 21.97 -20.56
N GLY A 462 12.26 21.97 -19.36
CA GLY A 462 12.91 22.51 -18.16
C GLY A 462 14.16 21.71 -17.76
N PHE A 463 14.11 20.37 -17.87
CA PHE A 463 15.28 19.53 -17.62
C PHE A 463 16.45 19.90 -18.52
N ARG A 464 16.19 20.02 -19.82
CA ARG A 464 17.23 20.43 -20.77
C ARG A 464 17.78 21.81 -20.46
N ALA A 465 16.92 22.79 -20.16
CA ALA A 465 17.35 24.14 -19.82
C ALA A 465 18.26 24.16 -18.56
N ILE A 466 17.92 23.35 -17.56
CA ILE A 466 18.68 23.22 -16.30
C ILE A 466 20.03 22.56 -16.54
N VAL A 467 20.06 21.44 -17.27
CA VAL A 467 21.30 20.69 -17.53
C VAL A 467 22.24 21.43 -18.46
N ALA A 468 21.70 22.09 -19.50
CA ALA A 468 22.51 22.89 -20.42
C ALA A 468 23.05 24.20 -19.78
N GLY A 469 22.29 24.77 -18.83
CA GLY A 469 22.66 26.02 -18.18
C GLY A 469 23.70 25.87 -17.07
N ASN A 470 23.80 24.70 -16.42
CA ASN A 470 24.75 24.48 -15.32
C ASN A 470 25.05 23.00 -15.10
N ALA A 471 26.14 22.49 -15.68
CA ALA A 471 26.54 21.09 -15.54
C ALA A 471 26.87 20.65 -14.08
N GLY A 472 27.18 21.59 -13.19
CA GLY A 472 27.46 21.34 -11.77
C GLY A 472 26.22 21.03 -10.92
N VAL A 473 25.01 21.26 -11.44
CA VAL A 473 23.76 21.05 -10.69
C VAL A 473 23.52 19.57 -10.43
N LEU A 474 23.81 18.69 -11.38
CA LEU A 474 23.53 17.25 -11.25
C LEU A 474 24.31 16.58 -10.10
N PRO A 475 25.66 16.73 -9.99
CA PRO A 475 26.41 16.17 -8.85
C PRO A 475 25.95 16.76 -7.51
N LEU A 476 25.61 18.04 -7.49
CA LEU A 476 25.13 18.71 -6.28
C LEU A 476 23.81 18.12 -5.76
N PHE A 477 22.86 17.88 -6.68
CA PHE A 477 21.58 17.23 -6.33
C PHE A 477 21.76 15.77 -5.89
N LEU A 478 22.61 15.01 -6.57
CA LEU A 478 22.93 13.63 -6.18
C LEU A 478 23.57 13.58 -4.79
N GLY A 479 24.51 14.46 -4.50
CA GLY A 479 25.14 14.58 -3.19
C GLY A 479 24.14 14.99 -2.10
N ALA A 480 23.29 15.97 -2.37
CA ALA A 480 22.24 16.39 -1.44
C ALA A 480 21.24 15.26 -1.16
N ALA A 481 20.79 14.55 -2.20
CA ALA A 481 19.89 13.41 -2.06
C ALA A 481 20.52 12.28 -1.23
N PHE A 482 21.80 11.98 -1.47
CA PHE A 482 22.55 11.00 -0.69
C PHE A 482 22.58 11.36 0.79
N LEU A 483 22.91 12.62 1.11
CA LEU A 483 22.95 13.10 2.50
C LEU A 483 21.57 13.04 3.17
N VAL A 484 20.51 13.44 2.46
CA VAL A 484 19.13 13.39 2.97
C VAL A 484 18.71 11.95 3.28
N CYS A 485 18.93 11.01 2.36
CA CYS A 485 18.58 9.61 2.56
C CYS A 485 19.41 8.98 3.68
N LEU A 486 20.72 9.18 3.67
CA LEU A 486 21.62 8.63 4.69
C LEU A 486 21.26 9.14 6.09
N MET A 487 21.00 10.44 6.23
CA MET A 487 20.56 11.04 7.50
C MET A 487 19.21 10.45 7.95
N ALA A 488 18.22 10.39 7.05
CA ALA A 488 16.89 9.88 7.35
C ALA A 488 16.91 8.41 7.79
N ASP A 489 17.63 7.56 7.04
CA ASP A 489 17.70 6.13 7.33
C ASP A 489 18.49 5.84 8.59
N SER A 490 19.63 6.53 8.79
CA SER A 490 20.41 6.42 10.02
C SER A 490 19.60 6.86 11.24
N LEU A 491 18.87 7.96 11.13
CA LEU A 491 18.03 8.46 12.21
C LEU A 491 16.85 7.52 12.48
N THR A 492 16.24 6.94 11.42
CA THR A 492 15.20 5.91 11.53
C THR A 492 15.70 4.72 12.34
N MET A 493 16.90 4.21 12.02
CA MET A 493 17.51 3.08 12.73
C MET A 493 17.87 3.43 14.18
N LEU A 494 18.45 4.61 14.42
CA LEU A 494 18.83 5.05 15.77
C LEU A 494 17.61 5.23 16.67
N ILE A 495 16.61 5.99 16.23
CA ILE A 495 15.41 6.26 17.03
C ILE A 495 14.59 4.97 17.20
N GLY A 496 14.38 4.22 16.13
CA GLY A 496 13.52 3.03 16.17
C GLY A 496 14.15 1.87 16.90
N HIS A 497 15.38 1.47 16.53
CA HIS A 497 16.04 0.31 17.12
C HIS A 497 16.62 0.62 18.49
N LYS A 498 17.46 1.67 18.63
CA LYS A 498 18.11 2.01 19.91
C LYS A 498 17.17 2.75 20.87
N GLY A 499 16.32 3.66 20.35
CA GLY A 499 15.44 4.47 21.19
C GLY A 499 14.17 3.74 21.62
N PHE A 500 13.43 3.14 20.69
CA PHE A 500 12.17 2.44 20.99
C PHE A 500 12.30 0.91 21.13
N GLY A 501 13.49 0.34 20.95
CA GLY A 501 13.71 -1.10 21.04
C GLY A 501 12.99 -1.91 19.97
N ILE A 502 12.72 -1.32 18.81
CA ILE A 502 12.03 -2.03 17.71
C ILE A 502 13.02 -3.01 17.07
N PRO A 503 12.64 -4.28 16.89
CA PRO A 503 13.49 -5.28 16.28
C PRO A 503 13.99 -4.88 14.89
N LEU A 504 15.25 -5.21 14.57
CA LEU A 504 15.88 -4.80 13.32
C LEU A 504 15.17 -5.38 12.09
N ASN A 505 14.67 -6.62 12.19
CA ASN A 505 13.82 -7.24 11.17
C ASN A 505 12.60 -6.39 10.82
N VAL A 506 11.94 -5.78 11.82
CA VAL A 506 10.78 -4.89 11.62
C VAL A 506 11.23 -3.51 11.15
N MET A 507 12.38 -3.02 11.65
CA MET A 507 12.94 -1.72 11.27
C MET A 507 13.23 -1.60 9.78
N PHE A 508 13.68 -2.67 9.13
CA PHE A 508 13.91 -2.67 7.68
C PHE A 508 12.63 -2.38 6.89
N GLY A 509 11.50 -2.90 7.39
CA GLY A 509 10.19 -2.54 6.84
C GLY A 509 9.81 -1.08 7.10
N ILE A 510 10.16 -0.54 8.26
CA ILE A 510 9.91 0.88 8.58
C ILE A 510 10.73 1.77 7.66
N VAL A 511 12.01 1.46 7.39
CA VAL A 511 12.84 2.19 6.42
C VAL A 511 12.20 2.16 5.04
N ALA A 512 11.85 0.97 4.54
CA ALA A 512 11.18 0.84 3.25
C ALA A 512 9.84 1.61 3.18
N GLY A 513 9.07 1.59 4.26
CA GLY A 513 7.81 2.32 4.41
C GLY A 513 8.00 3.83 4.50
N THR A 514 9.05 4.29 5.18
CA THR A 514 9.46 5.70 5.23
C THR A 514 9.78 6.23 3.83
N HIS A 515 10.45 5.44 3.01
CA HIS A 515 10.68 5.77 1.59
C HIS A 515 9.46 5.47 0.69
N THR A 516 8.42 4.83 1.21
CA THR A 516 7.25 4.36 0.44
C THR A 516 7.63 3.49 -0.77
N GLN A 517 8.70 2.67 -0.62
CA GLN A 517 9.35 1.97 -1.73
C GLN A 517 9.24 0.44 -1.59
N PRO A 518 8.33 -0.19 -2.36
CA PRO A 518 8.15 -1.65 -2.32
C PRO A 518 9.39 -2.45 -2.74
N VAL A 519 10.27 -1.87 -3.57
CA VAL A 519 11.50 -2.55 -4.01
C VAL A 519 12.48 -2.68 -2.84
N VAL A 520 12.58 -1.63 -2.01
CA VAL A 520 13.38 -1.67 -0.77
C VAL A 520 12.79 -2.70 0.21
N LEU A 521 11.46 -2.82 0.28
CA LEU A 521 10.81 -3.86 1.09
C LEU A 521 11.15 -5.27 0.59
N GLY A 522 11.09 -5.51 -0.72
CA GLY A 522 11.49 -6.79 -1.30
C GLY A 522 12.94 -7.16 -0.99
N TYR A 523 13.84 -6.16 -1.04
CA TYR A 523 15.23 -6.32 -0.64
C TYR A 523 15.36 -6.62 0.86
N ALA A 524 14.61 -5.93 1.72
CA ALA A 524 14.58 -6.16 3.16
C ALA A 524 14.16 -7.60 3.49
N ASN A 525 13.07 -8.10 2.88
CA ASN A 525 12.62 -9.49 3.05
C ASN A 525 13.68 -10.51 2.61
N HIS A 526 14.39 -10.23 1.51
CA HIS A 526 15.48 -11.08 1.05
C HIS A 526 16.66 -11.11 2.06
N GLN A 527 17.03 -9.95 2.62
CA GLN A 527 18.13 -9.85 3.60
C GLN A 527 17.79 -10.51 4.93
N THR A 528 16.56 -10.40 5.41
CA THR A 528 16.10 -11.01 6.65
C THR A 528 15.78 -12.50 6.50
N GLY A 529 15.48 -12.96 5.29
CA GLY A 529 15.00 -14.31 5.02
C GLY A 529 13.60 -14.61 5.60
N ASN A 530 12.86 -13.56 5.96
CA ASN A 530 11.52 -13.66 6.55
C ASN A 530 10.63 -12.49 6.10
N GLU A 531 9.36 -12.47 6.53
CA GLU A 531 8.37 -11.45 6.14
C GLU A 531 8.10 -10.39 7.23
N MET A 532 8.90 -10.34 8.31
CA MET A 532 8.76 -9.33 9.36
C MET A 532 8.87 -7.88 8.85
N PRO A 533 9.70 -7.57 7.84
CA PRO A 533 9.70 -6.24 7.25
C PRO A 533 8.33 -5.79 6.73
N ASN A 534 7.48 -6.72 6.25
CA ASN A 534 6.14 -6.39 5.78
C ASN A 534 5.27 -5.78 6.88
N VAL A 535 5.44 -6.22 8.13
CA VAL A 535 4.71 -5.66 9.29
C VAL A 535 5.13 -4.21 9.56
N GLY A 536 6.43 -3.94 9.53
CA GLY A 536 6.96 -2.58 9.66
C GLY A 536 6.46 -1.66 8.56
N PHE A 537 6.58 -2.12 7.30
CA PHE A 537 6.14 -1.39 6.12
C PHE A 537 4.64 -1.05 6.17
N ALA A 538 3.78 -2.06 6.34
CA ALA A 538 2.34 -1.88 6.35
C ALA A 538 1.86 -0.90 7.44
N THR A 539 2.53 -0.88 8.60
CA THR A 539 2.19 0.00 9.71
C THR A 539 2.47 1.48 9.38
N VAL A 540 3.59 1.77 8.72
CA VAL A 540 4.05 3.17 8.56
C VAL A 540 3.77 3.76 7.17
N TYR A 541 3.63 2.93 6.15
CA TYR A 541 3.46 3.35 4.75
C TYR A 541 2.32 4.38 4.55
N PRO A 542 1.10 4.19 5.12
CA PRO A 542 0.00 5.12 4.91
C PRO A 542 0.30 6.50 5.49
N LEU A 543 0.77 6.55 6.74
CA LEU A 543 1.10 7.80 7.41
C LEU A 543 2.29 8.50 6.73
N ALA A 544 3.34 7.77 6.40
CA ALA A 544 4.51 8.29 5.68
C ALA A 544 4.12 8.94 4.34
N THR A 545 3.20 8.31 3.60
CA THR A 545 2.71 8.85 2.34
C THR A 545 2.02 10.20 2.53
N ILE A 546 1.07 10.28 3.47
CA ILE A 546 0.29 11.49 3.73
C ILE A 546 1.17 12.60 4.30
N LEU A 547 2.01 12.27 5.26
CA LEU A 547 2.91 13.22 5.91
C LEU A 547 3.86 13.88 4.90
N LYS A 548 4.40 13.11 3.95
CA LYS A 548 5.26 13.65 2.87
C LYS A 548 4.50 14.62 1.96
N ILE A 549 3.25 14.34 1.63
CA ILE A 549 2.43 15.25 0.83
C ILE A 549 2.28 16.59 1.56
N VAL A 550 2.03 16.56 2.86
CA VAL A 550 1.86 17.77 3.69
C VAL A 550 3.20 18.51 3.84
N LEU A 551 4.24 17.81 4.28
CA LEU A 551 5.57 18.41 4.54
C LEU A 551 6.20 19.01 3.30
N ALA A 552 6.06 18.39 2.14
CA ALA A 552 6.58 18.93 0.88
C ALA A 552 5.88 20.25 0.49
N GLN A 553 4.59 20.40 0.78
CA GLN A 553 3.88 21.67 0.55
C GLN A 553 4.24 22.72 1.60
N VAL A 554 4.44 22.32 2.87
CA VAL A 554 4.92 23.22 3.94
C VAL A 554 6.31 23.75 3.60
N LEU A 555 7.19 22.90 3.09
CA LEU A 555 8.54 23.27 2.70
C LEU A 555 8.55 24.39 1.64
N LEU A 556 7.63 24.34 0.67
CA LEU A 556 7.46 25.42 -0.32
C LEU A 556 7.11 26.78 0.31
N ALA A 557 6.47 26.78 1.47
CA ALA A 557 6.13 28.01 2.18
C ALA A 557 7.26 28.52 3.09
N LEU A 558 8.15 27.63 3.56
CA LEU A 558 9.24 27.96 4.47
C LEU A 558 10.49 28.54 3.78
N ILE A 559 10.75 28.16 2.54
CA ILE A 559 11.86 28.67 1.75
C ILE A 559 11.30 29.79 0.85
N ARG A 560 11.53 31.01 1.23
CA ARG A 560 11.20 32.22 0.43
C ARG A 560 12.36 32.62 -0.45
#